data_b0d5c158830e92f91402acf1e0b9121f
#
_entry.id   b0d5c158830e92f91402acf1e0b9121f
#
_cell.length_a   1.000
_cell.length_b   1.000
_cell.length_c   1.000
_cell.angle_alpha   90.00
_cell.angle_beta   90.00
_cell.angle_gamma   90.00
#
_symmetry.space_group_name_H-M   'P 1'
#
loop_
_entity.id
_entity.type
_entity.pdbx_description
1 polymer ?
#
loop_
_entity_poly.entity_id
_entity_poly.type
_entity_poly.pdbx_seq_one_letter_code
_entity_poly.pdbx_strand_id
1 'polypeptide(L)'
;MKYKLLAAGILAFLSAGTLGAQEQEQGGQDKSLYIKGNALFAPIGILNLGIEKQISPKYTLQGDVFISPWKSFAGHKLQFYSVSAEGRYYFTEAFKHWYVGANVSVAAYNATKWSYWNDNTFQNWNGEILKNSNLYQKGFSVMLGVTAGYQFQLSERWNIDLYATVGTSQGFYKGYDQSTGRRYDSAQEFNKSGEIIPYRGGVMISYKLK
;
A
#
# COMPACT_ATOMS: atom_id res chain seq x y z
N MET A 1 14.33 5.73 19.39
CA MET A 1 13.16 4.83 19.49
C MET A 1 12.39 4.62 18.17
N LYS A 2 12.54 5.48 17.13
CA LYS A 2 11.70 5.45 15.89
C LYS A 2 11.98 4.29 14.93
N TYR A 3 13.13 3.65 15.01
CA TYR A 3 13.49 2.52 14.11
C TYR A 3 13.14 1.13 14.66
N LYS A 4 12.86 1.03 15.97
CA LYS A 4 12.54 -0.25 16.61
C LYS A 4 11.15 -0.80 16.25
N LEU A 5 10.18 0.09 15.95
CA LEU A 5 8.83 -0.30 15.52
C LEU A 5 8.78 -0.82 14.08
N LEU A 6 9.61 -0.26 13.18
CA LEU A 6 9.71 -0.75 11.79
C LEU A 6 10.37 -2.14 11.73
N ALA A 7 11.42 -2.35 12.54
CA ALA A 7 12.10 -3.63 12.64
C ALA A 7 11.20 -4.73 13.26
N ALA A 8 10.37 -4.38 14.24
CA ALA A 8 9.42 -5.32 14.85
C ALA A 8 8.33 -5.77 13.86
N GLY A 9 7.85 -4.86 12.99
CA GLY A 9 6.88 -5.21 11.94
C GLY A 9 7.45 -6.17 10.89
N ILE A 10 8.72 -5.98 10.49
CA ILE A 10 9.41 -6.87 9.54
C ILE A 10 9.70 -8.23 10.17
N LEU A 11 10.10 -8.28 11.45
CA LEU A 11 10.33 -9.55 12.16
C LEU A 11 9.03 -10.35 12.36
N ALA A 12 7.91 -9.70 12.65
CA ALA A 12 6.60 -10.36 12.78
C ALA A 12 6.13 -10.97 11.46
N PHE A 13 6.47 -10.34 10.32
CA PHE A 13 6.16 -10.87 8.99
C PHE A 13 7.02 -12.09 8.63
N LEU A 14 8.28 -12.11 9.03
CA LEU A 14 9.19 -13.23 8.84
C LEU A 14 8.81 -14.45 9.72
N SER A 15 8.33 -14.21 10.95
CA SER A 15 7.89 -15.29 11.85
C SER A 15 6.55 -15.91 11.45
N ALA A 16 5.64 -15.17 10.81
CA ALA A 16 4.40 -15.71 10.25
C ALA A 16 4.67 -16.69 9.08
N GLY A 17 5.77 -16.48 8.36
CA GLY A 17 6.23 -17.41 7.30
C GLY A 17 6.71 -18.76 7.82
N THR A 18 7.22 -18.83 9.04
CA THR A 18 7.76 -20.07 9.63
C THR A 18 6.70 -20.92 10.35
N LEU A 19 5.61 -20.33 10.82
CA LEU A 19 4.48 -21.04 11.42
C LEU A 19 3.69 -21.88 10.41
N GLY A 20 3.74 -21.55 9.12
CA GLY A 20 3.12 -22.36 8.05
C GLY A 20 3.95 -23.57 7.60
N ALA A 21 5.16 -23.79 8.13
CA ALA A 21 6.06 -24.85 7.70
C ALA A 21 5.90 -26.17 8.51
N GLN A 22 5.02 -26.20 9.51
CA GLN A 22 4.81 -27.39 10.37
C GLN A 22 3.48 -28.13 10.16
N GLU A 23 2.71 -27.81 9.11
CA GLU A 23 1.56 -28.67 8.78
C GLU A 23 1.98 -29.84 7.88
N GLN A 24 1.80 -31.03 8.46
CA GLN A 24 2.01 -32.37 7.97
C GLN A 24 1.79 -32.58 6.47
N GLU A 25 2.72 -33.33 5.87
CA GLU A 25 2.57 -34.07 4.62
C GLU A 25 1.33 -35.00 4.65
N GLN A 26 0.22 -34.49 4.16
CA GLN A 26 -0.84 -35.31 3.61
C GLN A 26 -1.03 -34.89 2.16
N GLY A 27 -0.63 -35.75 1.22
CA GLY A 27 -0.94 -35.78 -0.21
C GLY A 27 -1.19 -34.42 -0.87
N GLY A 28 -0.27 -33.43 -0.79
CA GLY A 28 -0.53 -32.07 -1.16
C GLY A 28 -0.05 -31.78 -2.56
N GLN A 29 -0.96 -31.35 -3.45
CA GLN A 29 -0.60 -30.54 -4.60
C GLN A 29 0.33 -29.42 -4.15
N ASP A 30 1.50 -29.31 -4.77
CA ASP A 30 2.45 -28.22 -4.50
C ASP A 30 1.76 -26.87 -4.61
N LYS A 31 1.58 -26.18 -3.47
CA LYS A 31 0.89 -24.88 -3.41
C LYS A 31 1.69 -23.83 -4.15
N SER A 32 1.11 -23.23 -5.17
CA SER A 32 1.78 -22.27 -6.03
C SER A 32 2.21 -21.01 -5.28
N LEU A 33 3.40 -20.51 -5.58
CA LEU A 33 4.00 -19.29 -5.05
C LEU A 33 4.39 -18.37 -6.20
N TYR A 34 3.93 -17.12 -6.14
CA TYR A 34 4.24 -16.08 -7.15
C TYR A 34 4.96 -14.92 -6.51
N ILE A 35 5.96 -14.37 -7.23
CA ILE A 35 6.49 -13.04 -6.98
C ILE A 35 5.81 -12.06 -7.94
N LYS A 36 5.56 -10.84 -7.49
CA LYS A 36 4.78 -9.84 -8.22
C LYS A 36 5.46 -8.48 -8.22
N GLY A 37 5.36 -7.75 -9.33
CA GLY A 37 5.84 -6.37 -9.45
C GLY A 37 4.84 -5.51 -10.20
N ASN A 38 4.61 -4.28 -9.75
CA ASN A 38 3.64 -3.37 -10.34
C ASN A 38 4.25 -2.62 -11.53
N ALA A 39 3.86 -3.01 -12.74
CA ALA A 39 4.36 -2.43 -13.98
C ALA A 39 3.88 -0.98 -14.20
N LEU A 40 2.76 -0.56 -13.59
CA LEU A 40 2.24 0.80 -13.72
C LEU A 40 3.15 1.82 -13.02
N PHE A 41 3.73 1.44 -11.88
CA PHE A 41 4.52 2.34 -11.03
C PHE A 41 6.04 2.25 -11.29
N ALA A 42 6.53 1.13 -11.81
CA ALA A 42 7.95 0.92 -12.06
C ALA A 42 8.58 2.00 -12.98
N PRO A 43 7.94 2.44 -14.10
CA PRO A 43 8.51 3.45 -14.97
C PRO A 43 8.73 4.81 -14.32
N ILE A 44 7.99 5.15 -13.27
CA ILE A 44 8.14 6.40 -12.53
C ILE A 44 8.98 6.24 -11.26
N GLY A 45 9.71 5.13 -11.14
CA GLY A 45 10.64 4.89 -10.04
C GLY A 45 9.98 4.63 -8.70
N ILE A 46 8.73 4.15 -8.69
CA ILE A 46 8.02 3.69 -7.50
C ILE A 46 8.07 2.17 -7.48
N LEU A 47 8.58 1.61 -6.41
CA LEU A 47 8.70 0.17 -6.23
C LEU A 47 7.46 -0.36 -5.52
N ASN A 48 6.75 -1.31 -6.16
CA ASN A 48 5.70 -2.07 -5.50
C ASN A 48 5.90 -3.55 -5.84
N LEU A 49 6.38 -4.29 -4.86
CA LEU A 49 6.70 -5.72 -4.97
C LEU A 49 5.89 -6.51 -3.97
N GLY A 50 5.52 -7.74 -4.35
CA GLY A 50 4.77 -8.63 -3.50
C GLY A 50 5.07 -10.09 -3.74
N ILE A 51 4.61 -10.89 -2.82
CA ILE A 51 4.55 -12.35 -2.93
C ILE A 51 3.11 -12.80 -2.68
N GLU A 52 2.66 -13.80 -3.42
CA GLU A 52 1.33 -14.39 -3.26
C GLU A 52 1.44 -15.90 -3.24
N LYS A 53 0.93 -16.52 -2.16
CA LYS A 53 0.96 -17.95 -1.93
C LYS A 53 -0.44 -18.53 -1.97
N GLN A 54 -0.61 -19.64 -2.67
CA GLN A 54 -1.83 -20.42 -2.63
C GLN A 54 -1.99 -21.08 -1.25
N ILE A 55 -3.16 -20.94 -0.64
CA ILE A 55 -3.50 -21.57 0.63
C ILE A 55 -4.43 -22.78 0.39
N SER A 56 -5.38 -22.60 -0.54
CA SER A 56 -6.32 -23.65 -0.94
C SER A 56 -6.67 -23.49 -2.43
N PRO A 57 -7.48 -24.36 -3.04
CA PRO A 57 -7.80 -24.26 -4.47
C PRO A 57 -8.36 -22.90 -4.92
N LYS A 58 -8.99 -22.15 -4.04
CA LYS A 58 -9.59 -20.83 -4.34
C LYS A 58 -9.10 -19.68 -3.49
N TYR A 59 -8.23 -19.95 -2.51
CA TYR A 59 -7.75 -18.92 -1.60
C TYR A 59 -6.24 -18.71 -1.70
N THR A 60 -5.83 -17.45 -1.68
CA THR A 60 -4.42 -17.05 -1.59
C THR A 60 -4.21 -16.04 -0.47
N LEU A 61 -2.97 -15.93 -0.04
CA LEU A 61 -2.49 -14.87 0.84
C LEU A 61 -1.39 -14.12 0.12
N GLN A 62 -1.52 -12.80 0.03
CA GLN A 62 -0.53 -11.90 -0.54
C GLN A 62 0.05 -10.98 0.52
N GLY A 63 1.36 -10.75 0.45
CA GLY A 63 2.04 -9.67 1.14
C GLY A 63 2.75 -8.79 0.12
N ASP A 64 2.71 -7.45 0.30
CA ASP A 64 3.42 -6.54 -0.60
C ASP A 64 3.96 -5.31 0.13
N VAL A 65 4.97 -4.70 -0.49
CA VAL A 65 5.55 -3.43 -0.08
C VAL A 65 5.40 -2.41 -1.20
N PHE A 66 5.15 -1.16 -0.82
CA PHE A 66 5.09 -0.04 -1.74
C PHE A 66 6.05 1.05 -1.28
N ILE A 67 6.96 1.49 -2.14
CA ILE A 67 8.00 2.45 -1.83
C ILE A 67 8.02 3.54 -2.89
N SER A 68 7.51 4.72 -2.55
CA SER A 68 7.69 5.94 -3.32
C SER A 68 8.75 6.82 -2.63
N PRO A 69 9.97 6.96 -3.22
CA PRO A 69 11.05 7.67 -2.57
C PRO A 69 11.06 9.17 -2.85
N TRP A 70 10.12 9.68 -3.65
CA TRP A 70 10.15 11.01 -4.21
C TRP A 70 10.01 12.11 -3.16
N LYS A 71 11.10 12.78 -2.83
CA LYS A 71 11.10 14.01 -2.02
C LYS A 71 10.42 15.17 -2.74
N SER A 72 10.48 15.17 -4.07
CA SER A 72 9.77 16.10 -4.95
C SER A 72 9.41 15.37 -6.25
N PHE A 73 8.12 15.37 -6.58
CA PHE A 73 7.57 14.87 -7.82
C PHE A 73 6.62 15.95 -8.36
N ALA A 74 6.93 16.51 -9.53
CA ALA A 74 6.22 17.65 -10.09
C ALA A 74 6.02 18.82 -9.08
N GLY A 75 7.05 19.11 -8.25
CA GLY A 75 7.00 20.15 -7.24
C GLY A 75 6.35 19.77 -5.90
N HIS A 76 5.74 18.59 -5.80
CA HIS A 76 5.04 18.11 -4.62
C HIS A 76 5.80 16.97 -3.92
N LYS A 77 5.66 16.87 -2.61
CA LYS A 77 6.19 15.73 -1.86
C LYS A 77 5.35 14.48 -2.12
N LEU A 78 6.01 13.37 -2.41
CA LEU A 78 5.36 12.08 -2.70
C LEU A 78 6.13 10.92 -2.08
N GLN A 79 6.67 11.10 -0.88
CA GLN A 79 7.27 9.99 -0.14
C GLN A 79 6.18 9.20 0.55
N PHE A 80 6.06 7.92 0.18
CA PHE A 80 5.05 7.01 0.72
C PHE A 80 5.63 5.60 0.82
N TYR A 81 5.55 5.01 1.99
CA TYR A 81 6.07 3.69 2.29
C TYR A 81 4.98 2.88 2.94
N SER A 82 4.60 1.76 2.37
CA SER A 82 3.59 0.90 2.98
C SER A 82 3.95 -0.58 2.92
N VAL A 83 3.38 -1.31 3.87
CA VAL A 83 3.36 -2.77 3.90
C VAL A 83 1.90 -3.20 3.99
N SER A 84 1.53 -4.21 3.21
CA SER A 84 0.17 -4.70 3.10
C SER A 84 0.11 -6.21 3.23
N ALA A 85 -0.98 -6.70 3.79
CA ALA A 85 -1.37 -8.10 3.73
C ALA A 85 -2.80 -8.21 3.18
N GLU A 86 -3.05 -9.20 2.33
CA GLU A 86 -4.33 -9.38 1.65
C GLU A 86 -4.68 -10.86 1.52
N GLY A 87 -5.86 -11.23 2.02
CA GLY A 87 -6.47 -12.52 1.73
C GLY A 87 -7.37 -12.40 0.50
N ARG A 88 -7.25 -13.31 -0.47
CA ARG A 88 -7.99 -13.31 -1.73
C ARG A 88 -8.83 -14.56 -1.90
N TYR A 89 -10.04 -14.39 -2.42
CA TYR A 89 -10.91 -15.45 -2.86
C TYR A 89 -11.14 -15.37 -4.37
N TYR A 90 -10.79 -16.41 -5.09
CA TYR A 90 -10.98 -16.55 -6.53
C TYR A 90 -12.28 -17.31 -6.81
N PHE A 91 -13.10 -16.79 -7.72
CA PHE A 91 -14.38 -17.41 -8.03
C PHE A 91 -14.25 -18.75 -8.76
N THR A 92 -13.16 -18.93 -9.51
CA THR A 92 -12.85 -20.15 -10.26
C THR A 92 -11.77 -20.98 -9.56
N GLU A 93 -10.52 -20.61 -9.73
CA GLU A 93 -9.33 -21.26 -9.22
C GLU A 93 -8.29 -20.20 -8.85
N ALA A 94 -7.47 -20.43 -7.86
CA ALA A 94 -6.42 -19.50 -7.44
C ALA A 94 -5.53 -19.08 -8.63
N PHE A 95 -5.24 -17.77 -8.70
CA PHE A 95 -4.48 -17.13 -9.77
C PHE A 95 -5.17 -17.07 -11.15
N LYS A 96 -6.47 -17.32 -11.23
CA LYS A 96 -7.23 -17.27 -12.49
C LYS A 96 -8.50 -16.45 -12.35
N HIS A 97 -8.73 -15.53 -13.32
CA HIS A 97 -9.95 -14.76 -13.49
C HIS A 97 -10.26 -13.82 -12.31
N TRP A 98 -11.55 -13.59 -12.07
CA TRP A 98 -12.04 -12.68 -11.05
C TRP A 98 -11.74 -13.15 -9.63
N TYR A 99 -11.39 -12.19 -8.78
CA TYR A 99 -11.26 -12.40 -7.35
C TYR A 99 -11.72 -11.18 -6.55
N VAL A 100 -12.01 -11.41 -5.30
CA VAL A 100 -12.21 -10.39 -4.27
C VAL A 100 -11.23 -10.63 -3.14
N GLY A 101 -10.86 -9.57 -2.43
CA GLY A 101 -9.90 -9.67 -1.33
C GLY A 101 -10.24 -8.74 -0.18
N ALA A 102 -9.72 -9.09 1.00
CA ALA A 102 -9.70 -8.22 2.17
C ALA A 102 -8.26 -7.83 2.47
N ASN A 103 -8.01 -6.53 2.60
CA ASN A 103 -6.68 -5.96 2.74
C ASN A 103 -6.53 -5.20 4.04
N VAL A 104 -5.38 -5.34 4.68
CA VAL A 104 -4.88 -4.47 5.75
C VAL A 104 -3.53 -3.90 5.35
N SER A 105 -3.33 -2.61 5.56
CA SER A 105 -2.09 -1.92 5.24
C SER A 105 -1.70 -0.94 6.34
N VAL A 106 -0.41 -0.76 6.52
CA VAL A 106 0.16 0.33 7.32
C VAL A 106 1.08 1.14 6.43
N ALA A 107 1.02 2.47 6.57
CA ALA A 107 1.83 3.36 5.76
C ALA A 107 2.47 4.45 6.61
N ALA A 108 3.67 4.88 6.20
CA ALA A 108 4.31 6.10 6.65
C ALA A 108 4.51 7.01 5.44
N TYR A 109 4.23 8.30 5.59
CA TYR A 109 4.28 9.22 4.47
C TYR A 109 4.81 10.61 4.83
N ASN A 110 5.32 11.27 3.81
CA ASN A 110 5.65 12.67 3.77
C ASN A 110 5.22 13.16 2.39
N ALA A 111 3.95 13.53 2.26
CA ALA A 111 3.30 13.71 0.98
C ALA A 111 2.35 14.91 0.97
N THR A 112 2.23 15.54 -0.19
CA THR A 112 1.22 16.53 -0.48
C THR A 112 -0.09 15.82 -0.83
N LYS A 113 -1.19 16.15 -0.15
CA LYS A 113 -2.51 15.61 -0.48
C LYS A 113 -2.83 15.92 -1.94
N TRP A 114 -3.49 14.99 -2.62
CA TRP A 114 -3.96 15.19 -3.98
C TRP A 114 -4.82 16.45 -4.15
N SER A 115 -5.70 16.71 -3.20
CA SER A 115 -6.53 17.94 -3.17
C SER A 115 -5.73 19.24 -3.04
N TYR A 116 -4.45 19.18 -2.70
CA TYR A 116 -3.54 20.31 -2.59
C TYR A 116 -2.68 20.53 -3.84
N TRP A 117 -2.88 19.75 -4.91
CA TRP A 117 -2.19 19.93 -6.19
C TRP A 117 -2.83 21.06 -7.02
N ASN A 118 -2.97 22.24 -6.39
CA ASN A 118 -3.49 23.46 -6.97
C ASN A 118 -2.87 24.66 -6.27
N ASP A 119 -2.99 25.83 -6.89
CA ASP A 119 -2.42 27.08 -6.39
C ASP A 119 -3.43 27.94 -5.60
N ASN A 120 -4.56 27.38 -5.21
CA ASN A 120 -5.51 28.06 -4.35
C ASN A 120 -4.88 28.39 -3.00
N THR A 121 -5.34 29.48 -2.42
CA THR A 121 -4.91 29.92 -1.10
C THR A 121 -6.05 29.83 -0.11
N PHE A 122 -5.72 29.57 1.15
CA PHE A 122 -6.66 29.71 2.26
C PHE A 122 -5.99 30.42 3.43
N GLN A 123 -6.78 31.05 4.26
CA GLN A 123 -6.31 31.65 5.48
C GLN A 123 -6.42 30.65 6.61
N ASN A 124 -5.29 30.39 7.29
CA ASN A 124 -5.31 29.53 8.47
C ASN A 124 -5.92 30.28 9.68
N TRP A 125 -6.13 29.58 10.79
CA TRP A 125 -6.70 30.14 12.01
C TRP A 125 -5.84 31.24 12.66
N ASN A 126 -4.54 31.36 12.31
CA ASN A 126 -3.65 32.45 12.74
C ASN A 126 -3.71 33.68 11.81
N GLY A 127 -4.54 33.66 10.79
CA GLY A 127 -4.62 34.73 9.80
C GLY A 127 -3.56 34.67 8.69
N GLU A 128 -2.69 33.64 8.64
CA GLU A 128 -1.68 33.48 7.59
C GLU A 128 -2.32 32.94 6.31
N ILE A 129 -1.99 33.55 5.17
CA ILE A 129 -2.41 33.09 3.86
C ILE A 129 -1.43 32.00 3.40
N LEU A 130 -1.94 30.81 3.19
CA LEU A 130 -1.19 29.62 2.78
C LEU A 130 -1.60 29.19 1.37
N LYS A 131 -0.63 28.74 0.58
CA LYS A 131 -0.85 28.21 -0.76
C LYS A 131 -0.92 26.68 -0.70
N ASN A 132 -1.97 26.09 -1.26
CA ASN A 132 -2.20 24.62 -1.19
C ASN A 132 -1.01 23.82 -1.73
N SER A 133 -0.45 24.23 -2.89
CA SER A 133 0.69 23.53 -3.51
C SER A 133 1.94 23.45 -2.63
N ASN A 134 2.07 24.33 -1.62
CA ASN A 134 3.18 24.30 -0.65
C ASN A 134 2.90 23.42 0.56
N LEU A 135 1.70 22.89 0.71
CA LEU A 135 1.32 22.13 1.90
C LEU A 135 1.65 20.65 1.73
N TYR A 136 2.15 20.05 2.79
CA TYR A 136 2.36 18.62 2.87
C TYR A 136 2.05 18.08 4.26
N GLN A 137 1.83 16.79 4.32
CA GLN A 137 1.53 16.07 5.55
C GLN A 137 2.61 15.02 5.80
N LYS A 138 3.04 14.91 7.05
CA LYS A 138 3.97 13.89 7.52
C LYS A 138 3.32 13.09 8.63
N GLY A 139 3.21 11.79 8.43
CA GLY A 139 2.52 10.95 9.38
C GLY A 139 2.54 9.49 9.02
N PHE A 140 1.58 8.78 9.57
CA PHE A 140 1.33 7.37 9.30
C PHE A 140 -0.18 7.12 9.20
N SER A 141 -0.56 6.04 8.55
CA SER A 141 -1.95 5.60 8.47
C SER A 141 -2.07 4.08 8.61
N VAL A 142 -3.24 3.67 9.08
CA VAL A 142 -3.71 2.28 9.04
C VAL A 142 -4.90 2.24 8.09
N MET A 143 -4.89 1.30 7.16
CA MET A 143 -5.90 1.18 6.11
C MET A 143 -6.50 -0.22 6.12
N LEU A 144 -7.83 -0.29 5.97
CA LEU A 144 -8.59 -1.53 5.83
C LEU A 144 -9.47 -1.39 4.61
N GLY A 145 -9.49 -2.39 3.74
CA GLY A 145 -10.25 -2.29 2.51
C GLY A 145 -10.60 -3.60 1.87
N VAL A 146 -11.38 -3.48 0.81
CA VAL A 146 -11.75 -4.57 -0.07
C VAL A 146 -11.10 -4.37 -1.42
N THR A 147 -10.62 -5.47 -2.00
CA THR A 147 -10.00 -5.52 -3.31
C THR A 147 -10.90 -6.25 -4.27
N ALA A 148 -10.99 -5.76 -5.49
CA ALA A 148 -11.50 -6.51 -6.63
C ALA A 148 -10.41 -6.54 -7.70
N GLY A 149 -10.27 -7.68 -8.37
CA GLY A 149 -9.28 -7.80 -9.43
C GLY A 149 -9.56 -8.94 -10.39
N TYR A 150 -8.81 -8.93 -11.48
CA TYR A 150 -8.86 -9.96 -12.50
C TYR A 150 -7.46 -10.39 -12.88
N GLN A 151 -7.20 -11.69 -12.80
CA GLN A 151 -5.91 -12.27 -13.14
C GLN A 151 -5.96 -13.01 -14.47
N PHE A 152 -5.11 -12.54 -15.40
CA PHE A 152 -4.91 -13.13 -16.72
C PHE A 152 -3.73 -14.09 -16.67
N GLN A 153 -3.93 -15.33 -17.01
CA GLN A 153 -2.85 -16.28 -17.18
C GLN A 153 -2.27 -16.12 -18.61
N LEU A 154 -1.03 -15.64 -18.70
CA LEU A 154 -0.34 -15.48 -19.99
C LEU A 154 0.38 -16.77 -20.40
N SER A 155 0.91 -17.50 -19.44
CA SER A 155 1.58 -18.77 -19.65
C SER A 155 1.53 -19.60 -18.35
N GLU A 156 2.18 -20.75 -18.31
CA GLU A 156 2.29 -21.58 -17.10
C GLU A 156 2.97 -20.85 -15.93
N ARG A 157 3.81 -19.87 -16.21
CA ARG A 157 4.59 -19.14 -15.20
C ARG A 157 4.27 -17.65 -15.09
N TRP A 158 3.63 -17.05 -16.08
CA TRP A 158 3.42 -15.60 -16.11
C TRP A 158 1.94 -15.25 -16.06
N ASN A 159 1.59 -14.34 -15.15
CA ASN A 159 0.26 -13.77 -15.02
C ASN A 159 0.33 -12.25 -15.02
N ILE A 160 -0.76 -11.62 -15.48
CA ILE A 160 -1.05 -10.20 -15.27
C ILE A 160 -2.23 -10.11 -14.31
N ASP A 161 -2.11 -9.27 -13.29
CA ASP A 161 -3.13 -9.04 -12.26
C ASP A 161 -3.54 -7.57 -12.27
N LEU A 162 -4.76 -7.29 -12.70
CA LEU A 162 -5.39 -5.97 -12.63
C LEU A 162 -6.19 -5.89 -11.36
N TYR A 163 -5.93 -4.89 -10.51
CA TYR A 163 -6.63 -4.78 -9.25
C TYR A 163 -6.84 -3.35 -8.79
N ALA A 164 -7.85 -3.17 -7.95
CA ALA A 164 -8.10 -1.94 -7.21
C ALA A 164 -8.61 -2.28 -5.81
N THR A 165 -8.16 -1.51 -4.82
CA THR A 165 -8.57 -1.62 -3.41
C THR A 165 -9.17 -0.30 -2.95
N VAL A 166 -10.36 -0.36 -2.39
CA VAL A 166 -11.06 0.77 -1.77
C VAL A 166 -11.30 0.44 -0.31
N GLY A 167 -11.16 1.43 0.55
CA GLY A 167 -11.40 1.22 1.97
C GLY A 167 -11.17 2.45 2.81
N THR A 168 -11.18 2.25 4.12
CA THR A 168 -10.97 3.30 5.10
C THR A 168 -9.48 3.50 5.36
N SER A 169 -9.06 4.76 5.46
CA SER A 169 -7.73 5.18 5.87
C SER A 169 -7.84 6.01 7.14
N GLN A 170 -7.24 5.52 8.22
CA GLN A 170 -7.13 6.24 9.50
C GLN A 170 -5.73 6.85 9.57
N GLY A 171 -5.63 8.14 9.29
CA GLY A 171 -4.37 8.88 9.26
C GLY A 171 -4.10 9.65 10.54
N PHE A 172 -2.83 9.67 10.95
CA PHE A 172 -2.30 10.46 12.05
C PHE A 172 -1.14 11.28 11.50
N TYR A 173 -1.29 12.62 11.43
CA TYR A 173 -0.34 13.44 10.71
C TYR A 173 -0.11 14.81 11.34
N LYS A 174 0.99 15.45 10.93
CA LYS A 174 1.30 16.86 11.14
C LYS A 174 1.38 17.52 9.77
N GLY A 175 0.72 18.69 9.63
CA GLY A 175 0.74 19.47 8.42
C GLY A 175 1.81 20.54 8.44
N TYR A 176 2.52 20.72 7.34
CA TYR A 176 3.62 21.68 7.20
C TYR A 176 3.50 22.47 5.90
N ASP A 177 3.93 23.72 5.95
CA ASP A 177 4.19 24.52 4.77
C ASP A 177 5.65 24.32 4.30
N GLN A 178 5.85 24.00 3.02
CA GLN A 178 7.16 23.68 2.45
C GLN A 178 8.05 24.92 2.34
N SER A 179 7.47 26.11 2.14
CA SER A 179 8.21 27.36 1.95
C SER A 179 8.79 27.89 3.27
N THR A 180 8.05 27.73 4.36
CA THR A 180 8.45 28.26 5.68
C THR A 180 8.97 27.17 6.62
N GLY A 181 8.68 25.89 6.34
CA GLY A 181 8.96 24.79 7.24
C GLY A 181 8.08 24.74 8.49
N ARG A 182 7.13 25.68 8.63
CA ARG A 182 6.25 25.81 9.80
C ARG A 182 5.06 24.86 9.70
N ARG A 183 4.53 24.50 10.86
CA ARG A 183 3.25 23.79 10.93
C ARG A 183 2.11 24.74 10.63
N TYR A 184 1.19 24.32 9.76
CA TYR A 184 -0.04 25.07 9.48
C TYR A 184 -1.24 24.58 10.27
N ASP A 185 -1.15 23.40 10.87
CA ASP A 185 -2.21 22.81 11.69
C ASP A 185 -2.09 23.26 13.16
N SER A 186 -3.23 23.22 13.88
CA SER A 186 -3.35 23.64 15.28
C SER A 186 -3.28 22.47 16.27
N ALA A 187 -3.16 21.24 15.81
CA ALA A 187 -3.15 20.07 16.70
C ALA A 187 -1.86 20.02 17.53
N GLN A 188 -1.98 19.74 18.83
CA GLN A 188 -0.81 19.66 19.72
C GLN A 188 0.14 18.53 19.32
N GLU A 189 -0.39 17.32 19.10
CA GLU A 189 0.41 16.17 18.71
C GLU A 189 0.19 15.79 17.24
N PHE A 190 -0.97 15.20 16.92
CA PHE A 190 -1.34 14.76 15.58
C PHE A 190 -2.76 15.16 15.25
N ASN A 191 -2.97 15.60 14.00
CA ASN A 191 -4.28 15.59 13.39
C ASN A 191 -4.69 14.15 13.09
N LYS A 192 -5.99 13.91 13.12
CA LYS A 192 -6.60 12.63 12.76
C LYS A 192 -7.47 12.82 11.53
N SER A 193 -7.38 11.90 10.58
CA SER A 193 -8.32 11.84 9.46
C SER A 193 -8.86 10.41 9.32
N GLY A 194 -10.15 10.31 8.98
CA GLY A 194 -10.79 9.08 8.59
C GLY A 194 -11.44 9.30 7.23
N GLU A 195 -10.93 8.67 6.20
CA GLU A 195 -11.38 8.86 4.82
C GLU A 195 -11.64 7.50 4.18
N ILE A 196 -12.65 7.43 3.29
CA ILE A 196 -12.84 6.28 2.40
C ILE A 196 -12.23 6.66 1.07
N ILE A 197 -11.18 5.95 0.67
CA ILE A 197 -10.38 6.26 -0.52
C ILE A 197 -10.00 4.99 -1.28
N PRO A 198 -9.81 5.08 -2.60
CA PRO A 198 -9.00 4.11 -3.31
C PRO A 198 -7.53 4.32 -2.91
N TYR A 199 -6.88 3.30 -2.35
CA TYR A 199 -5.52 3.46 -1.83
C TYR A 199 -4.48 2.47 -2.38
N ARG A 200 -4.91 1.45 -3.09
CA ARG A 200 -4.06 0.51 -3.82
C ARG A 200 -4.68 0.17 -5.17
N GLY A 201 -3.84 -0.09 -6.14
CA GLY A 201 -4.28 -0.51 -7.46
C GLY A 201 -3.11 -0.61 -8.43
N GLY A 202 -3.39 -1.16 -9.59
CA GLY A 202 -2.39 -1.22 -10.64
C GLY A 202 -2.43 -2.47 -11.49
N VAL A 203 -1.32 -2.68 -12.18
CA VAL A 203 -1.07 -3.80 -13.08
C VAL A 203 0.14 -4.56 -12.54
N MET A 204 -0.10 -5.68 -11.85
CA MET A 204 1.00 -6.54 -11.39
C MET A 204 1.37 -7.56 -12.46
N ILE A 205 2.65 -7.63 -12.78
CA ILE A 205 3.23 -8.77 -13.49
C ILE A 205 3.67 -9.77 -12.43
N SER A 206 3.25 -11.02 -12.58
CA SER A 206 3.48 -12.08 -11.61
C SER A 206 4.23 -13.24 -12.26
N TYR A 207 5.23 -13.76 -11.56
CA TYR A 207 6.03 -14.90 -11.99
C TYR A 207 5.93 -16.04 -10.97
N LYS A 208 5.58 -17.23 -11.45
CA LYS A 208 5.46 -18.44 -10.64
C LYS A 208 6.84 -18.97 -10.28
N LEU A 209 7.11 -19.06 -8.99
CA LEU A 209 8.36 -19.62 -8.45
C LEU A 209 8.25 -21.14 -8.23
N LYS A 210 7.07 -21.57 -7.78
CA LYS A 210 6.77 -22.96 -7.46
C LYS A 210 5.32 -23.31 -7.82
#